data_2967f948f43789b89c9ed71ee889d0fd
#
_entry.id   2967f948f43789b89c9ed71ee889d0fd
#
_cell.length_a   1.000
_cell.length_b   1.000
_cell.length_c   1.000
_cell.angle_alpha   90.00
_cell.angle_beta   90.00
_cell.angle_gamma   90.00
#
_symmetry.space_group_name_H-M   'P 1'
#
loop_
_entity.id
_entity.type
_entity.pdbx_description
1 polymer ?
#
loop_
_entity_poly.entity_id
_entity_poly.type
_entity_poly.pdbx_seq_one_letter_code
_entity_poly.pdbx_strand_id
1 'polypeptide(L)' 'MGRPATRPARLKDGFYIEVKTLGSGSIFIRRDTKEQMIIAAEDYSRTKQVIILGEMKNDKWL' A
#
# COMPACT_ATOMS: atom_id res chain seq x y z
N MET A 1 -20.70 -5.75 -21.90
CA MET A 1 -20.33 -5.46 -21.59
C MET A 1 -19.57 -5.18 -21.33
N GLY A 2 -19.26 -5.05 -21.08
CA GLY A 2 -18.65 -4.71 -20.73
C GLY A 2 -18.19 -4.09 -20.43
N ARG A 3 -17.71 -3.81 -19.97
CA ARG A 3 -17.11 -3.20 -19.64
C ARG A 3 -16.17 -3.14 -19.46
N PRO A 4 -15.99 -2.78 -19.47
CA PRO A 4 -14.92 -2.53 -19.43
C PRO A 4 -14.07 -2.55 -18.70
N ALA A 5 -13.55 -2.84 -18.56
CA ALA A 5 -12.79 -2.81 -17.96
C ALA A 5 -12.15 -2.39 -17.64
N THR A 6 -12.17 -2.45 -17.52
CA THR A 6 -11.50 -2.02 -17.01
C THR A 6 -10.20 -2.00 -16.89
N ARG A 7 -9.71 -1.27 -16.68
CA ARG A 7 -8.35 -1.22 -16.42
C ARG A 7 -8.04 -1.48 -14.97
N PRO A 8 -6.83 -1.91 -14.63
CA PRO A 8 -6.49 -2.13 -13.23
C PRO A 8 -6.71 -0.86 -12.41
N ALA A 9 -7.05 -1.05 -11.16
CA ALA A 9 -7.18 0.08 -10.26
C ALA A 9 -5.85 0.79 -10.13
N ARG A 10 -5.91 2.12 -10.19
CA ARG A 10 -4.72 2.94 -10.04
C ARG A 10 -4.55 3.30 -8.58
N LEU A 11 -3.32 3.27 -8.11
CA LEU A 11 -3.02 3.69 -6.75
C LEU A 11 -2.92 5.21 -6.73
N LYS A 12 -3.53 5.81 -5.70
CA LYS A 12 -3.42 7.25 -5.51
C LYS A 12 -2.01 7.61 -5.09
N ASP A 13 -1.63 8.85 -5.35
CA ASP A 13 -0.37 9.36 -4.85
C ASP A 13 -0.34 9.25 -3.33
N GLY A 14 0.82 8.93 -2.78
CA GLY A 14 0.97 8.78 -1.35
C GLY A 14 2.06 7.80 -1.00
N PHE A 15 2.16 7.49 0.28
CA PHE A 15 3.18 6.57 0.77
C PHE A 15 2.52 5.26 1.13
N TYR A 16 3.11 4.16 0.70
CA TYR A 16 2.49 2.85 0.79
C TYR A 16 3.35 1.85 1.52
N ILE A 17 2.69 1.00 2.28
CA ILE A 17 3.30 -0.19 2.83
C ILE A 17 2.41 -1.37 2.49
N GLU A 18 3.03 -2.54 2.44
CA GLU A 18 2.30 -3.79 2.25
C GLU A 18 2.31 -4.55 3.57
N VAL A 19 1.14 -4.95 4.03
CA VAL A 19 1.01 -5.70 5.27
C VAL A 19 0.55 -7.10 4.92
N LYS A 20 1.35 -8.09 5.28
CA LYS A 20 1.04 -9.48 4.97
C LYS A 20 0.26 -10.09 6.11
N THR A 21 -0.83 -10.76 5.75
CA THR A 21 -1.68 -11.44 6.72
C THR A 21 -1.52 -12.94 6.58
N LEU A 22 -1.68 -13.63 7.70
CA LEU A 22 -1.54 -15.08 7.68
C LEU A 22 -2.63 -15.71 6.83
N GLY A 23 -2.19 -16.45 5.82
CA GLY A 23 -3.09 -17.30 5.06
C GLY A 23 -3.97 -16.62 4.04
N SER A 24 -3.98 -15.29 3.96
CA SER A 24 -4.90 -14.66 3.03
C SER A 24 -4.28 -13.55 2.20
N GLY A 25 -2.97 -13.53 2.06
CA GLY A 25 -2.34 -12.57 1.19
C GLY A 25 -1.98 -11.29 1.91
N SER A 26 -2.03 -10.19 1.20
CA SER A 26 -1.57 -8.93 1.77
C SER A 26 -2.53 -7.81 1.41
N ILE A 27 -2.40 -6.72 2.16
CA ILE A 27 -3.15 -5.50 1.89
C ILE A 27 -2.19 -4.33 1.79
N PHE A 28 -2.61 -3.30 1.07
CA PHE A 28 -1.83 -2.08 0.95
C PHE A 28 -2.42 -1.03 1.87
N ILE A 29 -1.55 -0.34 2.59
CA ILE A 29 -1.94 0.77 3.47
C ILE A 29 -1.34 2.04 2.90
N ARG A 30 -2.17 3.05 2.71
CA ARG A 30 -1.74 4.34 2.19
C ARG A 30 -1.74 5.37 3.31
N ARG A 31 -0.73 6.22 3.30
CA ARG A 31 -0.67 7.36 4.20
C ARG A 31 -0.26 8.59 3.41
N ASP A 32 -0.65 9.75 3.91
CA ASP A 32 -0.39 11.01 3.22
C ASP A 32 1.04 11.47 3.35
N THR A 33 1.72 11.10 4.44
CA THR A 33 3.08 11.56 4.67
C THR A 33 3.97 10.37 5.00
N LYS A 34 5.27 10.57 4.79
CA LYS A 34 6.23 9.55 5.09
C LYS A 34 6.24 9.20 6.58
N GLU A 35 6.10 10.22 7.41
CA GLU A 35 6.08 9.99 8.85
C GLU A 35 4.91 9.09 9.24
N GLN A 36 3.74 9.37 8.70
CA GLN A 36 2.58 8.55 8.99
C GLN A 36 2.76 7.14 8.47
N MET A 37 3.40 6.99 7.31
CA MET A 37 3.69 5.68 6.78
C MET A 37 4.59 4.88 7.73
N ILE A 38 5.62 5.53 8.25
CA ILE A 38 6.55 4.85 9.14
C ILE A 38 5.85 4.45 10.43
N ILE A 39 5.03 5.33 10.98
CA ILE A 39 4.26 5.01 12.18
C ILE A 39 3.35 3.82 11.94
N ALA A 40 2.67 3.81 10.81
CA ALA A 40 1.80 2.68 10.48
C ALA A 40 2.60 1.40 10.32
N ALA A 41 3.75 1.49 9.66
CA ALA A 41 4.60 0.32 9.48
C ALA A 41 5.04 -0.26 10.81
N GLU A 42 5.42 0.61 11.75
CA GLU A 42 5.82 0.15 13.06
C GLU A 42 4.68 -0.52 13.81
N ASP A 43 3.50 0.08 13.74
CA ASP A 43 2.34 -0.49 14.41
C ASP A 43 2.00 -1.87 13.87
N TYR A 44 1.94 -1.99 12.56
CA TYR A 44 1.58 -3.28 11.96
C TYR A 44 2.67 -4.32 12.14
N SER A 45 3.93 -3.89 12.18
CA SER A 45 5.03 -4.85 12.28
C SER A 45 5.06 -5.58 13.61
N ARG A 46 4.32 -5.09 14.59
CA ARG A 46 4.25 -5.78 15.88
C ARG A 46 3.53 -7.11 15.79
N THR A 47 2.59 -7.23 14.87
CA THR A 47 1.79 -8.45 14.75
C THR A 47 1.80 -9.04 13.36
N LYS A 48 2.30 -8.32 12.37
CA LYS A 48 2.27 -8.75 10.97
C LYS A 48 3.59 -8.41 10.30
N GLN A 49 3.82 -9.04 9.18
CA GLN A 49 4.98 -8.71 8.37
C GLN A 49 4.67 -7.50 7.50
N VAL A 50 5.57 -6.53 7.50
CA VAL A 50 5.36 -5.27 6.78
C VAL A 50 6.51 -5.06 5.81
N ILE A 51 6.16 -4.63 4.60
CA ILE A 51 7.14 -4.27 3.58
C ILE A 51 6.87 -2.82 3.20
N ILE A 52 7.90 -1.97 3.29
CA ILE A 52 7.75 -0.58 2.91
C ILE A 52 7.94 -0.48 1.40
N LEU A 53 6.89 -0.04 0.71
CA LEU A 53 6.92 0.08 -0.75
C LEU A 53 7.47 1.41 -1.21
N GLY A 54 7.23 2.47 -0.45
CA GLY A 54 7.73 3.77 -0.80
C GLY A 54 6.64 4.71 -1.25
N GLU A 55 7.02 5.71 -2.04
CA GLU A 55 6.09 6.73 -2.49
C GLU A 55 5.60 6.42 -3.89
N MET A 56 4.29 6.53 -4.07
CA MET A 56 3.65 6.42 -5.37
C MET A 56 3.33 7.82 -5.87
N LYS A 57 3.73 8.12 -7.09
CA LYS A 57 3.40 9.40 -7.69
C LYS A 57 3.20 9.20 -9.19
N ASN A 58 2.07 9.70 -9.69
CA ASN A 58 1.72 9.60 -11.10
C ASN A 58 1.80 8.17 -11.59
N ASP A 59 1.26 7.26 -10.78
CA ASP A 59 1.21 5.83 -11.13
C ASP A 59 2.58 5.17 -11.16
N LYS A 60 3.56 5.77 -10.55
CA LYS A 60 4.91 5.22 -10.54
C LYS A 60 5.47 5.22 -9.12
N TRP A 61 6.21 4.19 -8.80
CA TRP A 61 6.96 4.15 -7.54
C TRP A 61 8.20 5.02 -7.67
N LEU A 62 8.42 5.86 -6.69
CA LEU A 62 9.62 6.69 -6.67
C LEU A 62 10.76 6.01 -5.93
#